data_3b0d168a0e121da23d2fb11a4bbc34a1
#
_entry.id   3b0d168a0e121da23d2fb11a4bbc34a1
#
_cell.length_a   1.000
_cell.length_b   1.000
_cell.length_c   1.000
_cell.angle_alpha   90.00
_cell.angle_beta   90.00
_cell.angle_gamma   90.00
#
_symmetry.space_group_name_H-M   'P 1'
#
loop_
_entity.id
_entity.type
_entity.pdbx_description
1 polymer ?
#
loop_
_entity_poly.entity_id
_entity_poly.type
_entity_poly.pdbx_seq_one_letter_code
_entity_poly.pdbx_strand_id
1 'polypeptide(L)'
;MVPVDQGSGPELPRPAESGRTDDAGLVEALRQGDEAAYRALVDRYTATLLRLASMYVSNPEVAADVVQETWIGVLQGIDRFEERSSLKTWICRILINKAKTAAQREGRTISFADLGDDEPAPAVDPERFHDQGPNRGQWSMPPQEWDRPEERLLSKETRAVVERAIAGLPTNQRITITMRDIEDLSPAHTRSVLGISEGNQRVLLHRARTHVRAALEAYLSDVTETP
;
A
#
# COMPACT_ATOMS: atom_id res chain seq x y z
N MET A 1 33.20 41.77 3.83
CA MET A 1 32.95 40.46 3.18
C MET A 1 32.68 39.49 4.30
N VAL A 2 31.38 39.31 4.61
CA VAL A 2 30.87 38.48 5.72
C VAL A 2 30.50 37.13 5.14
N PRO A 3 30.91 35.99 5.70
CA PRO A 3 30.50 34.68 5.21
C PRO A 3 29.03 34.40 5.58
N VAL A 4 28.25 33.99 4.59
CA VAL A 4 26.86 33.57 4.74
C VAL A 4 26.88 32.16 5.35
N ASP A 5 26.41 32.04 6.57
CA ASP A 5 26.13 30.79 7.27
C ASP A 5 24.98 30.08 6.55
N GLN A 6 25.26 28.92 5.92
CA GLN A 6 24.24 28.03 5.37
C GLN A 6 23.65 27.22 6.52
N GLY A 7 22.60 27.76 7.13
CA GLY A 7 21.81 27.06 8.13
C GLY A 7 21.24 25.75 7.60
N SER A 8 21.75 24.64 8.11
CA SER A 8 21.14 23.31 7.99
C SER A 8 19.77 23.34 8.63
N GLY A 9 18.73 23.28 7.82
CA GLY A 9 17.36 23.11 8.29
C GLY A 9 17.22 21.78 9.04
N PRO A 10 16.28 21.66 9.99
CA PRO A 10 16.08 20.43 10.74
C PRO A 10 15.66 19.30 9.79
N GLU A 11 16.49 18.27 9.73
CA GLU A 11 16.20 17.03 9.02
C GLU A 11 15.01 16.34 9.73
N LEU A 12 13.85 16.33 9.08
CA LEU A 12 12.67 15.61 9.57
C LEU A 12 13.02 14.12 9.67
N PRO A 13 12.74 13.45 10.79
CA PRO A 13 13.06 12.04 10.96
C PRO A 13 12.31 11.20 9.92
N ARG A 14 13.06 10.35 9.22
CA ARG A 14 12.51 9.43 8.21
C ARG A 14 11.61 8.41 8.89
N PRO A 15 10.36 8.21 8.43
CA PRO A 15 9.38 7.35 9.13
C PRO A 15 9.74 5.85 9.15
N ALA A 16 10.86 5.44 8.56
CA ALA A 16 11.25 4.03 8.47
C ALA A 16 12.00 3.47 9.71
N GLU A 17 12.36 4.30 10.68
CA GLU A 17 13.19 3.84 11.83
C GLU A 17 12.38 3.52 13.09
N SER A 18 11.19 4.13 13.28
CA SER A 18 10.39 3.91 14.49
C SER A 18 9.76 2.51 14.59
N GLY A 19 9.51 1.83 13.47
CA GLY A 19 8.94 0.48 13.47
C GLY A 19 9.95 -0.63 13.82
N ARG A 20 11.25 -0.41 13.63
CA ARG A 20 12.28 -1.46 13.81
C ARG A 20 12.67 -1.65 15.26
N THR A 21 12.65 -0.60 16.07
CA THR A 21 12.97 -0.66 17.51
C THR A 21 11.85 -1.33 18.31
N ASP A 22 10.59 -1.16 17.87
CA ASP A 22 9.42 -1.79 18.51
C ASP A 22 9.34 -3.29 18.16
N ASP A 23 9.81 -3.69 16.96
CA ASP A 23 9.78 -5.08 16.52
C ASP A 23 10.83 -5.97 17.25
N ALA A 24 11.99 -5.43 17.64
CA ALA A 24 13.08 -6.24 18.21
C ALA A 24 12.70 -6.90 19.55
N GLY A 25 12.07 -6.15 20.46
CA GLY A 25 11.58 -6.68 21.73
C GLY A 25 10.47 -7.71 21.53
N LEU A 26 9.61 -7.49 20.57
CA LEU A 26 8.53 -8.41 20.22
C LEU A 26 9.07 -9.71 19.61
N VAL A 27 10.05 -9.62 18.72
CA VAL A 27 10.71 -10.79 18.11
C VAL A 27 11.38 -11.67 19.17
N GLU A 28 12.08 -11.06 20.12
CA GLU A 28 12.73 -11.81 21.20
C GLU A 28 11.72 -12.49 22.11
N ALA A 29 10.62 -11.81 22.50
CA ALA A 29 9.54 -12.41 23.26
C ALA A 29 8.90 -13.61 22.51
N LEU A 30 8.70 -13.47 21.20
CA LEU A 30 8.17 -14.55 20.36
C LEU A 30 9.12 -15.77 20.30
N ARG A 31 10.45 -15.54 20.21
CA ARG A 31 11.46 -16.61 20.25
C ARG A 31 11.47 -17.35 21.59
N GLN A 32 11.17 -16.64 22.68
CA GLN A 32 11.05 -17.22 24.02
C GLN A 32 9.72 -17.96 24.24
N GLY A 33 8.83 -17.96 23.26
CA GLY A 33 7.52 -18.61 23.33
C GLY A 33 6.50 -17.84 24.18
N ASP A 34 6.65 -16.52 24.31
CA ASP A 34 5.70 -15.68 25.04
C ASP A 34 4.34 -15.67 24.33
N GLU A 35 3.37 -16.32 24.97
CA GLU A 35 2.01 -16.45 24.45
C GLU A 35 1.29 -15.08 24.34
N ALA A 36 1.56 -14.15 25.27
CA ALA A 36 0.95 -12.83 25.27
C ALA A 36 1.47 -11.99 24.09
N ALA A 37 2.78 -12.06 23.83
CA ALA A 37 3.40 -11.43 22.66
C ALA A 37 2.84 -11.99 21.35
N TYR A 38 2.64 -13.31 21.26
CA TYR A 38 2.03 -13.94 20.09
C TYR A 38 0.57 -13.50 19.89
N ARG A 39 -0.23 -13.47 20.96
CA ARG A 39 -1.62 -13.02 20.91
C ARG A 39 -1.72 -11.57 20.44
N ALA A 40 -0.90 -10.69 20.98
CA ALA A 40 -0.84 -9.28 20.56
C ALA A 40 -0.46 -9.13 19.08
N LEU A 41 0.46 -9.97 18.58
CA LEU A 41 0.84 -10.01 17.18
C LEU A 41 -0.33 -10.44 16.28
N VAL A 42 -1.04 -11.49 16.67
CA VAL A 42 -2.22 -12.01 15.96
C VAL A 42 -3.31 -10.93 15.91
N ASP A 43 -3.64 -10.33 17.03
CA ASP A 43 -4.67 -9.26 17.12
C ASP A 43 -4.30 -8.06 16.23
N ARG A 44 -3.02 -7.69 16.20
CA ARG A 44 -2.53 -6.55 15.43
C ARG A 44 -2.61 -6.76 13.92
N TYR A 45 -2.33 -7.96 13.41
CA TYR A 45 -2.14 -8.18 11.97
C TYR A 45 -3.21 -9.02 11.29
N THR A 46 -4.08 -9.75 12.00
CA THR A 46 -5.07 -10.66 11.38
C THR A 46 -5.98 -9.95 10.39
N ALA A 47 -6.49 -8.75 10.71
CA ALA A 47 -7.35 -7.99 9.81
C ALA A 47 -6.63 -7.61 8.50
N THR A 48 -5.37 -7.20 8.59
CA THR A 48 -4.51 -6.91 7.44
C THR A 48 -4.28 -8.16 6.60
N LEU A 49 -3.95 -9.27 7.23
CA LEU A 49 -3.68 -10.53 6.54
C LEU A 49 -4.94 -11.08 5.84
N LEU A 50 -6.10 -11.02 6.48
CA LEU A 50 -7.37 -11.39 5.86
C LEU A 50 -7.69 -10.53 4.64
N ARG A 51 -7.51 -9.22 4.74
CA ARG A 51 -7.70 -8.29 3.62
C ARG A 51 -6.81 -8.65 2.44
N LEU A 52 -5.52 -8.90 2.68
CA LEU A 52 -4.57 -9.27 1.63
C LEU A 52 -4.89 -10.66 1.06
N ALA A 53 -5.19 -11.67 1.88
CA ALA A 53 -5.53 -13.01 1.42
C ALA A 53 -6.77 -13.01 0.52
N SER A 54 -7.82 -12.27 0.90
CA SER A 54 -9.07 -12.14 0.12
C SER A 54 -8.91 -11.48 -1.26
N MET A 55 -7.75 -10.87 -1.54
CA MET A 55 -7.45 -10.39 -2.89
C MET A 55 -6.94 -11.51 -3.81
N TYR A 56 -6.43 -12.59 -3.26
CA TYR A 56 -5.88 -13.73 -3.99
C TYR A 56 -6.91 -14.84 -4.21
N VAL A 57 -7.72 -15.13 -3.21
CA VAL A 57 -8.71 -16.21 -3.23
C VAL A 57 -10.13 -15.66 -3.22
N SER A 58 -11.09 -16.44 -3.76
CA SER A 58 -12.49 -16.00 -3.88
C SER A 58 -13.31 -16.34 -2.66
N ASN A 59 -12.97 -17.46 -1.98
CA ASN A 59 -13.71 -17.96 -0.83
C ASN A 59 -13.14 -17.37 0.46
N PRO A 60 -13.97 -16.69 1.29
CA PRO A 60 -13.55 -16.18 2.60
C PRO A 60 -13.02 -17.26 3.55
N GLU A 61 -13.52 -18.49 3.47
CA GLU A 61 -13.02 -19.61 4.28
C GLU A 61 -11.59 -19.98 3.89
N VAL A 62 -11.31 -20.03 2.58
CA VAL A 62 -9.94 -20.26 2.08
C VAL A 62 -9.02 -19.12 2.50
N ALA A 63 -9.50 -17.87 2.50
CA ALA A 63 -8.72 -16.74 2.98
C ALA A 63 -8.39 -16.89 4.48
N ALA A 64 -9.33 -17.34 5.29
CA ALA A 64 -9.10 -17.62 6.72
C ALA A 64 -8.09 -18.76 6.93
N ASP A 65 -8.18 -19.83 6.15
CA ASP A 65 -7.23 -20.95 6.19
C ASP A 65 -5.82 -20.49 5.83
N VAL A 66 -5.68 -19.65 4.79
CA VAL A 66 -4.39 -19.05 4.39
C VAL A 66 -3.79 -18.23 5.55
N VAL A 67 -4.62 -17.48 6.27
CA VAL A 67 -4.16 -16.70 7.43
C VAL A 67 -3.75 -17.61 8.58
N GLN A 68 -4.51 -18.65 8.89
CA GLN A 68 -4.13 -19.64 9.92
C GLN A 68 -2.81 -20.33 9.59
N GLU A 69 -2.68 -20.80 8.34
CA GLU A 69 -1.41 -21.39 7.89
C GLU A 69 -0.25 -20.39 7.96
N THR A 70 -0.52 -19.09 7.72
CA THR A 70 0.49 -18.04 7.86
C THR A 70 0.97 -17.95 9.30
N TRP A 71 0.07 -17.96 10.28
CA TRP A 71 0.41 -17.93 11.68
C TRP A 71 1.23 -19.16 12.13
N ILE A 72 0.88 -20.34 11.62
CA ILE A 72 1.69 -21.55 11.83
C ILE A 72 3.10 -21.35 11.26
N GLY A 73 3.20 -20.79 10.05
CA GLY A 73 4.48 -20.49 9.42
C GLY A 73 5.31 -19.44 10.18
N VAL A 74 4.66 -18.47 10.80
CA VAL A 74 5.33 -17.48 11.69
C VAL A 74 5.92 -18.17 12.91
N LEU A 75 5.14 -18.99 13.60
CA LEU A 75 5.61 -19.75 14.79
C LEU A 75 6.80 -20.66 14.46
N GLN A 76 6.72 -21.36 13.33
CA GLN A 76 7.80 -22.30 12.93
C GLN A 76 9.05 -21.59 12.41
N GLY A 77 8.91 -20.34 11.98
CA GLY A 77 9.99 -19.60 11.33
C GLY A 77 10.60 -18.48 12.15
N ILE A 78 10.03 -18.12 13.30
CA ILE A 78 10.46 -16.94 14.06
C ILE A 78 11.92 -17.02 14.52
N ASP A 79 12.41 -18.21 14.87
CA ASP A 79 13.80 -18.43 15.27
C ASP A 79 14.79 -18.14 14.12
N ARG A 80 14.32 -18.27 12.87
CA ARG A 80 15.11 -18.03 11.66
C ARG A 80 14.91 -16.63 11.07
N PHE A 81 14.10 -15.81 11.72
CA PHE A 81 13.88 -14.43 11.27
C PHE A 81 15.12 -13.59 11.56
N GLU A 82 15.83 -13.18 10.50
CA GLU A 82 17.12 -12.48 10.57
C GLU A 82 16.99 -10.94 10.63
N GLU A 83 15.79 -10.39 10.84
CA GLU A 83 15.52 -8.93 10.97
C GLU A 83 16.04 -8.08 9.81
N ARG A 84 16.23 -8.71 8.62
CA ARG A 84 16.60 -7.98 7.38
C ARG A 84 15.46 -7.11 6.84
N SER A 85 14.25 -7.31 7.32
CA SER A 85 13.04 -6.52 7.03
C SER A 85 12.23 -6.34 8.31
N SER A 86 11.21 -5.47 8.30
CA SER A 86 10.27 -5.41 9.42
C SER A 86 9.53 -6.75 9.59
N LEU A 87 9.11 -7.03 10.83
CA LEU A 87 8.31 -8.23 11.14
C LEU A 87 7.03 -8.28 10.28
N LYS A 88 6.36 -7.15 10.11
CA LYS A 88 5.19 -7.01 9.22
C LYS A 88 5.50 -7.48 7.80
N THR A 89 6.62 -7.04 7.22
CA THR A 89 7.02 -7.41 5.86
C THR A 89 7.26 -8.91 5.74
N TRP A 90 7.94 -9.49 6.72
CA TRP A 90 8.22 -10.91 6.74
C TRP A 90 6.94 -11.76 6.83
N ILE A 91 6.00 -11.39 7.72
CA ILE A 91 4.68 -12.03 7.83
C ILE A 91 3.90 -11.91 6.51
N CYS A 92 3.85 -10.71 5.92
CA CYS A 92 3.18 -10.51 4.62
C CYS A 92 3.79 -11.38 3.52
N ARG A 93 5.11 -11.61 3.52
CA ARG A 93 5.77 -12.49 2.55
C ARG A 93 5.32 -13.94 2.71
N ILE A 94 5.21 -14.44 3.94
CA ILE A 94 4.68 -15.78 4.23
C ILE A 94 3.24 -15.90 3.71
N LEU A 95 2.39 -14.91 4.05
CA LEU A 95 1.00 -14.86 3.61
C LEU A 95 0.89 -14.92 2.08
N ILE A 96 1.57 -14.02 1.38
CA ILE A 96 1.46 -13.91 -0.08
C ILE A 96 1.90 -15.19 -0.79
N ASN A 97 2.94 -15.88 -0.29
CA ASN A 97 3.36 -17.15 -0.84
C ASN A 97 2.28 -18.22 -0.68
N LYS A 98 1.65 -18.29 0.51
CA LYS A 98 0.54 -19.23 0.77
C LYS A 98 -0.71 -18.87 -0.05
N ALA A 99 -1.07 -17.58 -0.12
CA ALA A 99 -2.20 -17.10 -0.88
C ALA A 99 -2.05 -17.37 -2.39
N LYS A 100 -0.84 -17.18 -2.96
CA LYS A 100 -0.54 -17.56 -4.35
C LYS A 100 -0.77 -19.06 -4.58
N THR A 101 -0.31 -19.91 -3.66
CA THR A 101 -0.51 -21.36 -3.76
C THR A 101 -1.99 -21.73 -3.66
N ALA A 102 -2.75 -21.12 -2.75
CA ALA A 102 -4.18 -21.34 -2.63
C ALA A 102 -4.94 -20.88 -3.87
N ALA A 103 -4.63 -19.69 -4.41
CA ALA A 103 -5.20 -19.18 -5.65
C ALA A 103 -4.96 -20.13 -6.85
N GLN A 104 -3.74 -20.69 -6.97
CA GLN A 104 -3.44 -21.68 -8.02
C GLN A 104 -4.27 -22.94 -7.89
N ARG A 105 -4.56 -23.42 -6.68
CA ARG A 105 -5.44 -24.58 -6.44
C ARG A 105 -6.90 -24.27 -6.83
N GLU A 106 -7.33 -23.02 -6.72
CA GLU A 106 -8.62 -22.53 -7.22
C GLU A 106 -8.64 -22.28 -8.75
N GLY A 107 -7.55 -22.58 -9.46
CA GLY A 107 -7.42 -22.31 -10.90
C GLY A 107 -7.24 -20.81 -11.22
N ARG A 108 -6.89 -19.97 -10.24
CA ARG A 108 -6.67 -18.53 -10.41
C ARG A 108 -5.18 -18.23 -10.46
N THR A 109 -4.78 -17.44 -11.43
CA THR A 109 -3.42 -16.92 -11.52
C THR A 109 -3.45 -15.41 -11.51
N ILE A 110 -2.81 -14.80 -10.51
CA ILE A 110 -2.65 -13.34 -10.47
C ILE A 110 -1.30 -13.03 -11.12
N SER A 111 -1.38 -12.48 -12.32
CA SER A 111 -0.18 -12.08 -13.05
C SER A 111 0.27 -10.70 -12.60
N PHE A 112 1.52 -10.62 -12.20
CA PHE A 112 2.27 -9.39 -12.05
C PHE A 112 3.30 -9.29 -13.20
N ALA A 113 2.88 -9.64 -14.43
CA ALA A 113 3.74 -9.54 -15.60
C ALA A 113 4.39 -8.15 -15.64
N ASP A 114 5.64 -8.14 -16.06
CA ASP A 114 6.38 -6.89 -16.25
C ASP A 114 5.65 -6.09 -17.33
N LEU A 115 5.13 -4.92 -16.97
CA LEU A 115 4.38 -4.07 -17.88
C LEU A 115 5.32 -3.27 -18.80
N GLY A 116 6.62 -3.59 -18.77
CA GLY A 116 7.66 -2.86 -19.48
C GLY A 116 7.97 -1.51 -18.81
N ASP A 117 8.98 -0.83 -19.35
CA ASP A 117 9.32 0.54 -18.98
C ASP A 117 8.46 1.57 -19.76
N ASP A 118 7.32 1.15 -20.32
CA ASP A 118 6.38 2.08 -20.93
C ASP A 118 6.03 3.16 -19.90
N GLU A 119 6.33 4.39 -20.25
CA GLU A 119 6.09 5.53 -19.39
C GLU A 119 4.58 5.55 -19.04
N PRO A 120 4.22 5.45 -17.76
CA PRO A 120 2.81 5.38 -17.40
C PRO A 120 2.11 6.65 -17.88
N ALA A 121 0.91 6.51 -18.44
CA ALA A 121 0.09 7.65 -18.82
C ALA A 121 0.06 8.68 -17.66
N PRO A 122 0.11 9.99 -17.95
CA PRO A 122 0.14 11.02 -16.92
C PRO A 122 -0.98 10.82 -15.90
N ALA A 123 -0.67 10.99 -14.62
CA ALA A 123 -1.65 10.85 -13.52
C ALA A 123 -2.72 11.95 -13.54
N VAL A 124 -2.47 12.98 -14.30
CA VAL A 124 -3.35 14.12 -14.55
C VAL A 124 -3.35 14.34 -16.06
N ASP A 125 -4.53 14.62 -16.61
CA ASP A 125 -4.67 14.91 -18.03
C ASP A 125 -3.71 16.03 -18.44
N PRO A 126 -2.84 15.80 -19.43
CA PRO A 126 -1.91 16.83 -19.91
C PRO A 126 -2.61 18.12 -20.34
N GLU A 127 -3.87 18.06 -20.80
CA GLU A 127 -4.66 19.22 -21.19
C GLU A 127 -4.93 20.19 -20.03
N ARG A 128 -4.77 19.73 -18.79
CA ARG A 128 -4.89 20.56 -17.58
C ARG A 128 -3.66 21.44 -17.33
N PHE A 129 -2.63 21.34 -18.16
CA PHE A 129 -1.42 22.16 -18.07
C PHE A 129 -1.26 22.97 -19.34
N HIS A 130 -0.66 24.16 -19.21
CA HIS A 130 -0.26 24.94 -20.38
C HIS A 130 0.87 24.20 -21.11
N ASP A 131 0.66 23.85 -22.37
CA ASP A 131 1.63 23.16 -23.22
C ASP A 131 2.65 24.12 -23.88
N GLN A 132 2.31 25.41 -23.99
CA GLN A 132 3.10 26.45 -24.66
C GLN A 132 3.13 27.76 -23.87
N GLY A 133 4.10 28.63 -24.23
CA GLY A 133 4.22 29.98 -23.68
C GLY A 133 4.98 30.08 -22.35
N PRO A 134 5.00 31.30 -21.73
CA PRO A 134 5.75 31.54 -20.51
C PRO A 134 5.25 30.75 -19.29
N ASN A 135 4.02 30.23 -19.35
CA ASN A 135 3.38 29.45 -18.29
C ASN A 135 3.42 27.93 -18.56
N ARG A 136 4.24 27.47 -19.49
CA ARG A 136 4.35 26.05 -19.83
C ARG A 136 4.61 25.20 -18.60
N GLY A 137 3.79 24.13 -18.41
CA GLY A 137 3.87 23.25 -17.26
C GLY A 137 3.15 23.74 -16.00
N GLN A 138 2.57 24.96 -16.03
CA GLN A 138 1.67 25.43 -14.98
C GLN A 138 0.25 24.93 -15.25
N TRP A 139 -0.55 24.85 -14.17
CA TRP A 139 -1.95 24.46 -14.29
C TRP A 139 -2.77 25.44 -15.11
N SER A 140 -3.37 24.98 -16.20
CA SER A 140 -4.42 25.70 -16.94
C SER A 140 -5.78 25.52 -16.27
N MET A 141 -6.04 24.32 -15.73
CA MET A 141 -7.17 23.98 -14.88
C MET A 141 -6.64 23.34 -13.59
N PRO A 142 -6.38 24.12 -12.54
CA PRO A 142 -5.94 23.56 -11.26
C PRO A 142 -7.04 22.65 -10.69
N PRO A 143 -6.68 21.68 -9.84
CA PRO A 143 -7.65 20.97 -9.02
C PRO A 143 -8.52 21.98 -8.30
N GLN A 144 -9.83 21.73 -8.17
CA GLN A 144 -10.71 22.59 -7.39
C GLN A 144 -10.12 22.76 -5.99
N GLU A 145 -10.06 24.01 -5.50
CA GLU A 145 -9.73 24.28 -4.10
C GLU A 145 -10.81 23.61 -3.23
N TRP A 146 -10.40 22.63 -2.47
CA TRP A 146 -11.29 21.98 -1.53
C TRP A 146 -11.39 22.85 -0.29
N ASP A 147 -12.51 23.51 -0.10
CA ASP A 147 -12.83 24.15 1.17
C ASP A 147 -12.84 23.07 2.27
N ARG A 148 -11.77 23.02 3.07
CA ARG A 148 -11.53 22.04 4.15
C ARG A 148 -11.39 20.58 3.67
N PRO A 149 -10.30 20.24 2.91
CA PRO A 149 -10.08 18.89 2.42
C PRO A 149 -9.99 17.85 3.54
N GLU A 150 -9.48 18.23 4.71
CA GLU A 150 -9.31 17.32 5.84
C GLU A 150 -10.65 16.81 6.41
N GLU A 151 -11.65 17.68 6.56
CA GLU A 151 -12.96 17.29 7.08
C GLU A 151 -13.74 16.41 6.09
N ARG A 152 -13.60 16.67 4.78
CA ARG A 152 -14.24 15.88 3.73
C ARG A 152 -13.57 14.53 3.51
N LEU A 153 -12.23 14.47 3.54
CA LEU A 153 -11.48 13.22 3.43
C LEU A 153 -11.71 12.29 4.62
N LEU A 154 -12.08 12.82 5.79
CA LEU A 154 -12.42 12.03 6.97
C LEU A 154 -13.88 11.56 6.98
N SER A 155 -14.73 12.00 6.05
CA SER A 155 -16.13 11.56 6.00
C SER A 155 -16.23 10.06 5.67
N LYS A 156 -17.22 9.39 6.27
CA LYS A 156 -17.50 7.97 5.96
C LYS A 156 -17.81 7.76 4.49
N GLU A 157 -18.42 8.74 3.84
CA GLU A 157 -18.80 8.70 2.42
C GLU A 157 -17.57 8.73 1.52
N THR A 158 -16.64 9.65 1.76
CA THR A 158 -15.39 9.72 1.01
C THR A 158 -14.59 8.41 1.14
N ARG A 159 -14.51 7.86 2.35
CA ARG A 159 -13.87 6.55 2.57
C ARG A 159 -14.54 5.44 1.76
N ALA A 160 -15.89 5.41 1.75
CA ALA A 160 -16.63 4.42 0.95
C ALA A 160 -16.41 4.58 -0.56
N VAL A 161 -16.21 5.81 -1.05
CA VAL A 161 -15.83 6.07 -2.46
C VAL A 161 -14.45 5.49 -2.76
N VAL A 162 -13.46 5.77 -1.91
CA VAL A 162 -12.09 5.22 -2.06
C VAL A 162 -12.10 3.69 -2.03
N GLU A 163 -12.80 3.08 -1.06
CA GLU A 163 -12.89 1.63 -0.92
C GLU A 163 -13.53 0.99 -2.17
N ARG A 164 -14.60 1.57 -2.71
CA ARG A 164 -15.23 1.10 -3.95
C ARG A 164 -14.30 1.25 -5.15
N ALA A 165 -13.62 2.38 -5.27
CA ALA A 165 -12.67 2.60 -6.35
C ALA A 165 -11.51 1.58 -6.30
N ILE A 166 -10.97 1.30 -5.12
CA ILE A 166 -9.95 0.27 -4.93
C ILE A 166 -10.49 -1.12 -5.25
N ALA A 167 -11.73 -1.45 -4.84
CA ALA A 167 -12.36 -2.74 -5.13
C ALA A 167 -12.53 -2.98 -6.63
N GLY A 168 -12.78 -1.93 -7.42
CA GLY A 168 -12.91 -1.97 -8.89
C GLY A 168 -11.59 -2.14 -9.65
N LEU A 169 -10.44 -1.98 -9.00
CA LEU A 169 -9.14 -2.12 -9.65
C LEU A 169 -8.84 -3.57 -10.09
N PRO A 170 -8.07 -3.76 -11.17
CA PRO A 170 -7.42 -5.05 -11.44
C PRO A 170 -6.66 -5.56 -10.22
N THR A 171 -6.65 -6.88 -10.01
CA THR A 171 -6.15 -7.49 -8.76
C THR A 171 -4.71 -7.10 -8.44
N ASN A 172 -3.81 -7.05 -9.44
CA ASN A 172 -2.41 -6.65 -9.24
C ASN A 172 -2.27 -5.18 -8.81
N GLN A 173 -3.05 -4.27 -9.37
CA GLN A 173 -3.08 -2.86 -8.97
C GLN A 173 -3.65 -2.71 -7.56
N ARG A 174 -4.75 -3.42 -7.27
CA ARG A 174 -5.40 -3.42 -5.95
C ARG A 174 -4.47 -3.90 -4.85
N ILE A 175 -3.78 -5.03 -5.06
CA ILE A 175 -2.79 -5.54 -4.10
C ILE A 175 -1.67 -4.53 -3.89
N THR A 176 -1.14 -3.94 -4.97
CA THR A 176 0.00 -3.03 -4.89
C THR A 176 -0.35 -1.75 -4.14
N ILE A 177 -1.50 -1.11 -4.44
CA ILE A 177 -1.94 0.11 -3.73
C ILE A 177 -2.27 -0.17 -2.27
N THR A 178 -2.90 -1.32 -1.98
CA THR A 178 -3.20 -1.71 -0.59
C THR A 178 -1.91 -1.88 0.21
N MET A 179 -0.91 -2.57 -0.30
CA MET A 179 0.36 -2.75 0.40
C MET A 179 1.11 -1.44 0.61
N ARG A 180 1.05 -0.51 -0.36
CA ARG A 180 1.81 0.74 -0.33
C ARG A 180 1.11 1.86 0.44
N ASP A 181 -0.17 2.06 0.18
CA ASP A 181 -0.89 3.26 0.61
C ASP A 181 -1.83 3.00 1.80
N ILE A 182 -2.25 1.75 2.01
CA ILE A 182 -3.08 1.36 3.16
C ILE A 182 -2.25 0.71 4.26
N GLU A 183 -1.35 -0.21 3.88
CA GLU A 183 -0.54 -0.98 4.83
C GLU A 183 0.84 -0.36 5.07
N ASP A 184 1.17 0.72 4.39
CA ASP A 184 2.42 1.49 4.53
C ASP A 184 3.72 0.66 4.43
N LEU A 185 3.71 -0.39 3.57
CA LEU A 185 4.95 -1.10 3.28
C LEU A 185 5.86 -0.23 2.42
N SER A 186 7.16 -0.21 2.71
CA SER A 186 8.12 0.53 1.88
C SER A 186 8.15 0.02 0.42
N PRO A 187 8.59 0.83 -0.56
CA PRO A 187 8.72 0.38 -1.95
C PRO A 187 9.55 -0.90 -2.09
N ALA A 188 10.68 -0.97 -1.40
CA ALA A 188 11.58 -2.12 -1.44
C ALA A 188 10.92 -3.39 -0.86
N HIS A 189 10.20 -3.25 0.26
CA HIS A 189 9.49 -4.35 0.89
C HIS A 189 8.34 -4.86 0.02
N THR A 190 7.54 -3.96 -0.56
CA THR A 190 6.46 -4.35 -1.48
C THR A 190 7.00 -5.11 -2.69
N ARG A 191 8.08 -4.62 -3.33
CA ARG A 191 8.73 -5.35 -4.44
C ARG A 191 9.19 -6.74 -4.02
N SER A 192 9.85 -6.81 -2.86
CA SER A 192 10.34 -8.09 -2.33
C SER A 192 9.23 -9.11 -2.06
N VAL A 193 8.08 -8.64 -1.53
CA VAL A 193 6.92 -9.49 -1.22
C VAL A 193 6.21 -9.95 -2.49
N LEU A 194 6.00 -9.04 -3.45
CA LEU A 194 5.28 -9.34 -4.68
C LEU A 194 6.15 -10.04 -5.74
N GLY A 195 7.48 -9.88 -5.68
CA GLY A 195 8.43 -10.39 -6.66
C GLY A 195 8.37 -9.58 -7.97
N ILE A 196 8.29 -8.25 -7.90
CA ILE A 196 8.17 -7.35 -9.06
C ILE A 196 9.34 -6.39 -9.16
N SER A 197 9.61 -5.89 -10.38
CA SER A 197 10.59 -4.85 -10.64
C SER A 197 10.13 -3.47 -10.10
N GLU A 198 11.05 -2.52 -10.01
CA GLU A 198 10.75 -1.16 -9.60
C GLU A 198 9.86 -0.43 -10.62
N GLY A 199 10.17 -0.60 -11.92
CA GLY A 199 9.38 -0.05 -13.00
C GLY A 199 7.95 -0.56 -12.95
N ASN A 200 7.77 -1.87 -12.81
CA ASN A 200 6.45 -2.49 -12.71
C ASN A 200 5.66 -1.97 -11.48
N GLN A 201 6.30 -1.89 -10.31
CA GLN A 201 5.65 -1.32 -9.13
C GLN A 201 5.18 0.12 -9.38
N ARG A 202 6.03 0.96 -10.00
CA ARG A 202 5.71 2.35 -10.31
C ARG A 202 4.49 2.45 -11.22
N VAL A 203 4.45 1.64 -12.29
CA VAL A 203 3.33 1.60 -13.24
C VAL A 203 2.04 1.15 -12.56
N LEU A 204 2.06 0.06 -11.79
CA LEU A 204 0.89 -0.44 -11.07
C LEU A 204 0.33 0.60 -10.09
N LEU A 205 1.18 1.22 -9.29
CA LEU A 205 0.77 2.26 -8.35
C LEU A 205 0.22 3.50 -9.04
N HIS A 206 0.90 3.95 -10.10
CA HIS A 206 0.45 5.10 -10.84
C HIS A 206 -0.97 4.89 -11.39
N ARG A 207 -1.22 3.77 -12.07
CA ARG A 207 -2.54 3.43 -12.62
C ARG A 207 -3.60 3.32 -11.52
N ALA A 208 -3.26 2.67 -10.41
CA ALA A 208 -4.17 2.54 -9.27
C ALA A 208 -4.54 3.89 -8.67
N ARG A 209 -3.56 4.75 -8.41
CA ARG A 209 -3.77 6.09 -7.83
C ARG A 209 -4.54 7.01 -8.77
N THR A 210 -4.30 6.92 -10.08
CA THR A 210 -5.05 7.68 -11.09
C THR A 210 -6.53 7.30 -11.07
N HIS A 211 -6.84 5.99 -11.00
CA HIS A 211 -8.22 5.52 -10.92
C HIS A 211 -8.92 6.00 -9.64
N VAL A 212 -8.27 5.88 -8.48
CA VAL A 212 -8.83 6.36 -7.20
C VAL A 212 -9.03 7.88 -7.20
N ARG A 213 -8.08 8.64 -7.76
CA ARG A 213 -8.20 10.08 -7.90
C ARG A 213 -9.40 10.47 -8.75
N ALA A 214 -9.57 9.85 -9.94
CA ALA A 214 -10.71 10.12 -10.82
C ALA A 214 -12.06 9.85 -10.12
N ALA A 215 -12.16 8.78 -9.35
CA ALA A 215 -13.38 8.47 -8.58
C ALA A 215 -13.66 9.52 -7.49
N LEU A 216 -12.61 10.03 -6.82
CA LEU A 216 -12.76 11.09 -5.83
C LEU A 216 -13.14 12.43 -6.46
N GLU A 217 -12.52 12.81 -7.58
CA GLU A 217 -12.84 14.03 -8.29
C GLU A 217 -14.31 14.02 -8.75
N ALA A 218 -14.80 12.91 -9.31
CA ALA A 218 -16.19 12.76 -9.70
C ALA A 218 -17.15 12.92 -8.51
N TYR A 219 -16.87 12.24 -7.40
CA TYR A 219 -17.69 12.34 -6.20
C TYR A 219 -17.74 13.78 -5.63
N LEU A 220 -16.61 14.46 -5.60
CA LEU A 220 -16.52 15.82 -5.06
C LEU A 220 -17.21 16.85 -5.96
N SER A 221 -17.19 16.64 -7.29
CA SER A 221 -17.94 17.48 -8.24
C SER A 221 -19.44 17.34 -8.02
N ASP A 222 -19.96 16.12 -7.87
CA ASP A 222 -21.38 15.87 -7.63
C ASP A 222 -21.88 16.50 -6.31
N VAL A 223 -21.04 16.48 -5.27
CA VAL A 223 -21.38 17.07 -3.95
C VAL A 223 -21.39 18.60 -4.00
N THR A 224 -20.59 19.23 -4.89
CA THR A 224 -20.54 20.68 -5.04
C THR A 224 -21.69 21.21 -5.92
N GLU A 225 -22.31 20.40 -6.77
CA GLU A 225 -23.43 20.78 -7.63
C GLU A 225 -24.81 20.59 -6.98
N THR A 226 -24.87 19.93 -5.83
CA THR A 226 -26.15 19.78 -5.09
C THR A 226 -26.32 20.94 -4.11
N PRO A 227 -27.27 21.90 -4.38
CA PRO A 227 -27.50 23.10 -3.58
C PRO A 227 -28.09 22.78 -2.20
#